data_b60d174fc6772629f680d6495bbb930c
#
_entry.id   b60d174fc6772629f680d6495bbb930c
#
_cell.length_a   1.000
_cell.length_b   1.000
_cell.length_c   1.000
_cell.angle_alpha   90.00
_cell.angle_beta   90.00
_cell.angle_gamma   90.00
#
_symmetry.space_group_name_H-M   'P 1'
#
loop_
_entity.id
_entity.type
_entity.pdbx_description
1 polymer ?
#
loop_
_entity_poly.entity_id
_entity_poly.type
_entity_poly.pdbx_seq_one_letter_code
_entity_poly.pdbx_strand_id
1 'polypeptide(L)'
;MSLAVLVTVLAITGTPLARAVEVPTLYTAEVAFDSDARNGRERAYDLALSEILLRVAGSGLGGDAASINQLFPDSSRYVVQFRQGSANTMWVSFDGAAIERTLREAGQAVWGAERPLTVVWLAVDWGQGRREIVAADDPDNEQRDARSINRHALLRERVLKVAERRGLPLVFPLMDARDIQNVTFSDIWGGFDEAVIAASRRYDADSILIGRIQAAGGGRESWNYYFSGDARRWNGSPEQVVNQIADLLAAELTVGGNAPLVSVAMRVAGIVSVDAYGNLSRILDNVSVIEEYRIKEVSGDRVTVQVNVRGGAERLRRALQFSGLVEQEVAQQFGDRTDEVSLEFYYGR
;
A
#
# COMPACT_ATOMS: atom_id res chain seq x y z
N MET A 1 27.04 -17.79 53.38
CA MET A 1 26.83 -16.55 52.63
C MET A 1 26.62 -16.99 51.17
N SER A 2 25.36 -17.11 50.77
CA SER A 2 25.00 -17.53 49.39
C SER A 2 24.62 -16.27 48.61
N LEU A 3 25.37 -15.99 47.56
CA LEU A 3 25.15 -14.87 46.64
C LEU A 3 24.14 -15.30 45.57
N ALA A 4 22.92 -14.76 45.63
CA ALA A 4 21.90 -14.96 44.58
C ALA A 4 22.18 -13.99 43.45
N VAL A 5 22.52 -14.53 42.26
CA VAL A 5 22.64 -13.77 41.01
C VAL A 5 21.25 -13.61 40.40
N LEU A 6 20.74 -12.38 40.41
CA LEU A 6 19.48 -12.01 39.75
C LEU A 6 19.76 -11.83 38.25
N VAL A 7 19.36 -12.80 37.43
CA VAL A 7 19.39 -12.69 35.97
C VAL A 7 18.13 -11.95 35.52
N THR A 8 18.27 -10.68 35.18
CA THR A 8 17.21 -9.89 34.57
C THR A 8 17.11 -10.27 33.08
N VAL A 9 16.09 -11.06 32.72
CA VAL A 9 15.76 -11.36 31.31
C VAL A 9 15.06 -10.13 30.75
N LEU A 10 15.76 -9.36 29.92
CA LEU A 10 15.20 -8.26 29.12
C LEU A 10 14.37 -8.89 28.00
N ALA A 11 13.05 -8.91 28.17
CA ALA A 11 12.14 -9.33 27.12
C ALA A 11 12.15 -8.25 26.00
N ILE A 12 12.88 -8.51 24.93
CA ILE A 12 12.80 -7.72 23.71
C ILE A 12 11.44 -8.04 23.09
N THR A 13 10.44 -7.21 23.33
CA THR A 13 9.18 -7.23 22.60
C THR A 13 9.46 -6.70 21.20
N GLY A 14 9.76 -7.61 20.26
CA GLY A 14 9.85 -7.27 18.85
C GLY A 14 8.50 -6.71 18.39
N THR A 15 8.45 -5.41 18.09
CA THR A 15 7.32 -4.83 17.36
C THR A 15 7.31 -5.44 15.97
N PRO A 16 6.18 -5.98 15.49
CA PRO A 16 6.09 -6.44 14.10
C PRO A 16 6.36 -5.25 13.18
N LEU A 17 7.30 -5.44 12.27
CA LEU A 17 7.66 -4.46 11.25
C LEU A 17 6.57 -4.48 10.18
N ALA A 18 5.88 -3.36 10.00
CA ALA A 18 5.02 -3.12 8.87
C ALA A 18 5.83 -3.28 7.57
N ARG A 19 5.32 -4.04 6.62
CA ARG A 19 6.01 -4.35 5.36
C ARG A 19 5.08 -4.01 4.21
N ALA A 20 5.46 -2.99 3.42
CA ALA A 20 4.77 -2.71 2.16
C ALA A 20 4.76 -3.95 1.26
N VAL A 21 3.65 -4.15 0.59
CA VAL A 21 3.46 -5.24 -0.37
C VAL A 21 3.80 -4.74 -1.76
N GLU A 22 4.68 -5.45 -2.46
CA GLU A 22 4.94 -5.19 -3.87
C GLU A 22 3.70 -5.56 -4.70
N VAL A 23 3.22 -4.61 -5.53
CA VAL A 23 2.10 -4.82 -6.45
C VAL A 23 2.67 -5.19 -7.83
N PRO A 24 2.79 -6.49 -8.15
CA PRO A 24 3.46 -6.95 -9.37
C PRO A 24 2.69 -6.59 -10.64
N THR A 25 1.40 -6.33 -10.53
CA THR A 25 0.50 -6.01 -11.66
C THR A 25 0.33 -4.51 -11.90
N LEU A 26 1.23 -3.68 -11.32
CA LEU A 26 1.09 -2.23 -11.34
C LEU A 26 0.99 -1.67 -12.77
N TYR A 27 1.78 -2.21 -13.70
CA TYR A 27 1.85 -1.77 -15.10
C TYR A 27 1.15 -2.73 -16.07
N THR A 28 0.18 -3.49 -15.58
CA THR A 28 -0.66 -4.35 -16.42
C THR A 28 -2.14 -4.02 -16.21
N ALA A 29 -2.93 -4.09 -17.27
CA ALA A 29 -4.38 -3.93 -17.19
C ALA A 29 -5.09 -4.88 -18.16
N GLU A 30 -6.28 -5.32 -17.77
CA GLU A 30 -7.19 -6.03 -18.65
C GLU A 30 -8.42 -5.16 -18.89
N VAL A 31 -8.62 -4.77 -20.15
CA VAL A 31 -9.64 -3.81 -20.55
C VAL A 31 -10.57 -4.37 -21.63
N ALA A 32 -11.72 -3.75 -21.81
CA ALA A 32 -12.63 -4.11 -22.88
C ALA A 32 -11.95 -3.94 -24.27
N PHE A 33 -12.12 -4.92 -25.11
CA PHE A 33 -11.54 -4.96 -26.44
C PHE A 33 -12.58 -5.37 -27.49
N ASP A 34 -12.77 -4.51 -28.48
CA ASP A 34 -13.61 -4.78 -29.63
C ASP A 34 -12.69 -5.05 -30.84
N SER A 35 -12.59 -6.33 -31.25
CA SER A 35 -11.75 -6.77 -32.36
C SER A 35 -12.25 -6.27 -33.71
N ASP A 36 -13.54 -5.96 -33.82
CA ASP A 36 -14.19 -5.58 -35.08
C ASP A 36 -14.16 -4.07 -35.29
N ALA A 37 -13.83 -3.30 -34.24
CA ALA A 37 -13.70 -1.86 -34.35
C ALA A 37 -12.43 -1.45 -35.10
N ARG A 38 -12.56 -0.44 -35.98
CA ARG A 38 -11.46 0.05 -36.83
C ARG A 38 -10.15 0.37 -36.10
N ASN A 39 -10.22 0.87 -34.87
CA ASN A 39 -9.08 1.21 -34.03
C ASN A 39 -9.22 0.53 -32.63
N GLY A 40 -9.71 -0.72 -32.61
CA GLY A 40 -10.03 -1.42 -31.38
C GLY A 40 -8.81 -1.61 -30.50
N ARG A 41 -7.65 -1.89 -31.11
CA ARG A 41 -6.39 -2.11 -30.40
C ARG A 41 -5.85 -0.84 -29.76
N GLU A 42 -5.80 0.26 -30.52
CA GLU A 42 -5.34 1.56 -30.02
C GLU A 42 -6.21 2.04 -28.85
N ARG A 43 -7.54 1.90 -28.99
CA ARG A 43 -8.47 2.23 -27.91
C ARG A 43 -8.25 1.36 -26.66
N ALA A 44 -7.97 0.08 -26.84
CA ALA A 44 -7.66 -0.80 -25.71
C ALA A 44 -6.35 -0.39 -25.00
N TYR A 45 -5.33 0.03 -25.76
CA TYR A 45 -4.10 0.55 -25.18
C TYR A 45 -4.34 1.85 -24.41
N ASP A 46 -5.13 2.77 -24.93
CA ASP A 46 -5.48 4.03 -24.27
C ASP A 46 -6.26 3.80 -22.98
N LEU A 47 -7.23 2.88 -23.00
CA LEU A 47 -7.98 2.48 -21.81
C LEU A 47 -7.07 1.84 -20.75
N ALA A 48 -6.21 0.91 -21.18
CA ALA A 48 -5.27 0.24 -20.28
C ALA A 48 -4.26 1.22 -19.68
N LEU A 49 -3.73 2.16 -20.47
CA LEU A 49 -2.85 3.20 -20.00
C LEU A 49 -3.55 4.11 -18.97
N SER A 50 -4.80 4.50 -19.23
CA SER A 50 -5.59 5.31 -18.28
C SER A 50 -5.77 4.61 -16.94
N GLU A 51 -6.01 3.30 -16.92
CA GLU A 51 -6.08 2.52 -15.69
C GLU A 51 -4.74 2.48 -14.93
N ILE A 52 -3.64 2.34 -15.65
CA ILE A 52 -2.31 2.38 -15.06
C ILE A 52 -2.00 3.76 -14.48
N LEU A 53 -2.29 4.83 -15.21
CA LEU A 53 -2.07 6.18 -14.73
C LEU A 53 -2.94 6.51 -13.51
N LEU A 54 -4.16 5.98 -13.43
CA LEU A 54 -4.98 6.05 -12.22
C LEU A 54 -4.30 5.43 -11.00
N ARG A 55 -3.57 4.32 -11.19
CA ARG A 55 -2.82 3.63 -10.12
C ARG A 55 -1.57 4.39 -9.71
N VAL A 56 -0.79 4.87 -10.67
CA VAL A 56 0.57 5.38 -10.42
C VAL A 56 0.63 6.89 -10.26
N ALA A 57 -0.33 7.65 -10.82
CA ALA A 57 -0.37 9.10 -10.73
C ALA A 57 -1.64 9.65 -10.04
N GLY A 58 -2.53 8.75 -9.59
CA GLY A 58 -3.74 9.10 -8.86
C GLY A 58 -4.90 9.57 -9.73
N SER A 59 -6.01 9.93 -9.07
CA SER A 59 -7.28 10.29 -9.72
C SER A 59 -7.21 11.60 -10.52
N GLY A 60 -6.31 12.51 -10.16
CA GLY A 60 -6.15 13.79 -10.85
C GLY A 60 -5.75 13.62 -12.32
N LEU A 61 -4.65 12.93 -12.58
CA LEU A 61 -4.17 12.67 -13.95
C LEU A 61 -4.93 11.51 -14.60
N GLY A 62 -5.09 10.39 -13.90
CA GLY A 62 -5.73 9.19 -14.44
C GLY A 62 -7.21 9.38 -14.81
N GLY A 63 -7.86 10.41 -14.30
CA GLY A 63 -9.23 10.80 -14.65
C GLY A 63 -9.33 11.85 -15.75
N ASP A 64 -8.23 12.43 -16.22
CA ASP A 64 -8.22 13.50 -17.22
C ASP A 64 -7.65 13.04 -18.56
N ALA A 65 -8.54 12.63 -19.45
CA ALA A 65 -8.18 12.16 -20.79
C ALA A 65 -7.40 13.19 -21.62
N ALA A 66 -7.62 14.50 -21.41
CA ALA A 66 -6.91 15.53 -22.15
C ALA A 66 -5.45 15.60 -21.73
N SER A 67 -5.18 15.60 -20.43
CA SER A 67 -3.82 15.56 -19.88
C SER A 67 -3.11 14.26 -20.23
N ILE A 68 -3.81 13.12 -20.21
CA ILE A 68 -3.25 11.82 -20.62
C ILE A 68 -2.78 11.91 -22.09
N ASN A 69 -3.65 12.37 -23.02
CA ASN A 69 -3.29 12.48 -24.42
C ASN A 69 -2.15 13.49 -24.69
N GLN A 70 -2.03 14.52 -23.87
CA GLN A 70 -0.93 15.46 -23.99
C GLN A 70 0.41 14.84 -23.59
N LEU A 71 0.45 14.05 -22.50
CA LEU A 71 1.66 13.43 -21.99
C LEU A 71 2.01 12.14 -22.74
N PHE A 72 1.01 11.41 -23.18
CA PHE A 72 1.10 10.10 -23.84
C PHE A 72 0.32 10.11 -25.17
N PRO A 73 0.77 10.87 -26.18
CA PRO A 73 0.03 11.02 -27.44
C PRO A 73 -0.07 9.73 -28.27
N ASP A 74 0.75 8.75 -27.95
CA ASP A 74 0.77 7.42 -28.57
C ASP A 74 1.06 6.38 -27.49
N SER A 75 0.01 5.79 -26.93
CA SER A 75 0.09 4.78 -25.87
C SER A 75 0.79 3.50 -26.34
N SER A 76 0.75 3.19 -27.64
CA SER A 76 1.37 1.98 -28.19
C SER A 76 2.89 1.92 -28.01
N ARG A 77 3.55 3.07 -27.90
CA ARG A 77 5.01 3.18 -27.70
C ARG A 77 5.48 2.66 -26.35
N TYR A 78 4.57 2.56 -25.39
CA TYR A 78 4.86 2.08 -24.03
C TYR A 78 4.44 0.62 -23.84
N VAL A 79 3.77 -0.01 -24.80
CA VAL A 79 3.31 -1.39 -24.72
C VAL A 79 4.49 -2.35 -24.92
N VAL A 80 4.72 -3.22 -23.93
CA VAL A 80 5.73 -4.29 -23.99
C VAL A 80 5.10 -5.57 -24.51
N GLN A 81 3.90 -5.89 -24.04
CA GLN A 81 3.20 -7.11 -24.40
C GLN A 81 1.69 -6.91 -24.34
N PHE A 82 0.98 -7.61 -25.20
CA PHE A 82 -0.46 -7.72 -25.12
C PHE A 82 -0.94 -9.12 -25.52
N ARG A 83 -2.10 -9.50 -25.01
CA ARG A 83 -2.78 -10.75 -25.39
C ARG A 83 -4.29 -10.54 -25.35
N GLN A 84 -5.01 -11.21 -26.24
CA GLN A 84 -6.46 -11.24 -26.18
C GLN A 84 -6.90 -12.11 -25.00
N GLY A 85 -7.77 -11.57 -24.16
CA GLY A 85 -8.40 -12.26 -23.05
C GLY A 85 -9.67 -13.01 -23.47
N SER A 86 -10.34 -13.59 -22.48
CA SER A 86 -11.69 -14.15 -22.66
C SER A 86 -12.72 -13.01 -22.72
N ALA A 87 -13.87 -13.25 -23.34
CA ALA A 87 -15.03 -12.36 -23.30
C ALA A 87 -14.75 -10.90 -23.78
N ASN A 88 -14.11 -10.76 -24.97
CA ASN A 88 -13.85 -9.44 -25.54
C ASN A 88 -13.02 -8.51 -24.65
N THR A 89 -11.98 -9.06 -24.02
CA THR A 89 -11.00 -8.29 -23.27
C THR A 89 -9.61 -8.37 -23.91
N MET A 90 -8.75 -7.42 -23.57
CA MET A 90 -7.34 -7.41 -23.91
C MET A 90 -6.53 -7.15 -22.66
N TRP A 91 -5.61 -8.03 -22.35
CA TRP A 91 -4.58 -7.82 -21.35
C TRP A 91 -3.40 -7.12 -21.99
N VAL A 92 -2.92 -6.04 -21.38
CA VAL A 92 -1.82 -5.20 -21.87
C VAL A 92 -0.82 -5.00 -20.74
N SER A 93 0.46 -5.14 -21.07
CA SER A 93 1.59 -4.83 -20.19
C SER A 93 2.40 -3.69 -20.78
N PHE A 94 2.79 -2.74 -19.93
CA PHE A 94 3.52 -1.54 -20.32
C PHE A 94 4.92 -1.49 -19.72
N ASP A 95 5.81 -0.72 -20.35
CA ASP A 95 7.10 -0.34 -19.79
C ASP A 95 6.91 0.69 -18.66
N GLY A 96 6.89 0.19 -17.43
CA GLY A 96 6.69 1.01 -16.25
C GLY A 96 7.78 2.08 -16.10
N ALA A 97 9.04 1.75 -16.39
CA ALA A 97 10.14 2.70 -16.29
C ALA A 97 10.01 3.86 -17.28
N ALA A 98 9.53 3.59 -18.51
CA ALA A 98 9.28 4.63 -19.50
C ALA A 98 8.10 5.52 -19.09
N ILE A 99 7.00 4.93 -18.57
CA ILE A 99 5.85 5.68 -18.06
C ILE A 99 6.27 6.60 -16.92
N GLU A 100 6.97 6.07 -15.92
CA GLU A 100 7.41 6.84 -14.76
C GLU A 100 8.35 8.00 -15.16
N ARG A 101 9.25 7.76 -16.12
CA ARG A 101 10.12 8.81 -16.64
C ARG A 101 9.32 9.94 -17.25
N THR A 102 8.36 9.62 -18.12
CA THR A 102 7.47 10.63 -18.73
C THR A 102 6.71 11.42 -17.67
N LEU A 103 6.18 10.76 -16.66
CA LEU A 103 5.46 11.41 -15.55
C LEU A 103 6.39 12.33 -14.76
N ARG A 104 7.60 11.90 -14.41
CA ARG A 104 8.57 12.71 -13.66
C ARG A 104 9.04 13.92 -14.45
N GLU A 105 9.31 13.76 -15.75
CA GLU A 105 9.68 14.86 -16.65
C GLU A 105 8.57 15.91 -16.75
N ALA A 106 7.31 15.48 -16.65
CA ALA A 106 6.16 16.37 -16.61
C ALA A 106 5.85 16.94 -15.21
N GLY A 107 6.70 16.68 -14.20
CA GLY A 107 6.50 17.15 -12.84
C GLY A 107 5.38 16.42 -12.07
N GLN A 108 4.87 15.32 -12.60
CA GLN A 108 3.84 14.53 -11.95
C GLN A 108 4.40 13.69 -10.81
N ALA A 109 3.58 13.49 -9.77
CA ALA A 109 3.91 12.56 -8.70
C ALA A 109 3.74 11.12 -9.19
N VAL A 110 4.63 10.23 -8.75
CA VAL A 110 4.58 8.80 -9.07
C VAL A 110 4.50 7.99 -7.79
N TRP A 111 3.49 7.15 -7.69
CA TRP A 111 3.36 6.19 -6.60
C TRP A 111 3.83 4.81 -7.08
N GLY A 112 4.99 4.39 -6.57
CA GLY A 112 5.67 3.16 -6.98
C GLY A 112 4.97 1.87 -6.57
N ALA A 113 5.67 0.75 -6.76
CA ALA A 113 5.12 -0.60 -6.57
C ALA A 113 4.98 -1.00 -5.09
N GLU A 114 5.77 -0.43 -4.19
CA GLU A 114 5.67 -0.70 -2.75
C GLU A 114 4.53 0.10 -2.14
N ARG A 115 3.53 -0.61 -1.62
CA ARG A 115 2.29 0.00 -1.12
C ARG A 115 1.89 -0.56 0.22
N PRO A 116 1.37 0.30 1.13
CA PRO A 116 0.89 -0.16 2.43
C PRO A 116 -0.22 -1.18 2.29
N LEU A 117 -0.08 -2.30 3.01
CA LEU A 117 -1.14 -3.30 3.13
C LEU A 117 -2.26 -2.77 4.04
N THR A 118 -3.50 -2.88 3.61
CA THR A 118 -4.68 -2.51 4.40
C THR A 118 -5.48 -3.75 4.78
N VAL A 119 -5.71 -3.99 6.07
CA VAL A 119 -6.69 -4.99 6.52
C VAL A 119 -8.06 -4.35 6.66
N VAL A 120 -9.09 -5.02 6.14
CA VAL A 120 -10.48 -4.51 6.08
C VAL A 120 -11.40 -5.33 6.98
N TRP A 121 -11.82 -4.77 8.10
CA TRP A 121 -12.83 -5.32 8.97
C TRP A 121 -14.19 -4.72 8.63
N LEU A 122 -15.10 -5.53 8.11
CA LEU A 122 -16.36 -5.06 7.58
C LEU A 122 -17.52 -5.76 8.27
N ALA A 123 -18.24 -5.05 9.14
CA ALA A 123 -19.47 -5.53 9.76
C ALA A 123 -20.68 -5.13 8.93
N VAL A 124 -21.55 -6.08 8.62
CA VAL A 124 -22.75 -5.87 7.80
C VAL A 124 -23.99 -6.33 8.52
N ASP A 125 -24.96 -5.44 8.68
CA ASP A 125 -26.32 -5.79 9.08
C ASP A 125 -27.18 -5.99 7.82
N TRP A 126 -27.43 -7.26 7.49
CA TRP A 126 -28.25 -7.65 6.34
C TRP A 126 -29.76 -7.48 6.56
N GLY A 127 -30.14 -7.08 7.77
CA GLY A 127 -31.53 -7.02 8.20
C GLY A 127 -32.06 -8.38 8.73
N GLN A 128 -33.24 -8.33 9.35
CA GLN A 128 -33.87 -9.52 9.95
C GLN A 128 -33.01 -10.25 11.00
N GLY A 129 -32.19 -9.48 11.75
CA GLY A 129 -31.28 -10.00 12.77
C GLY A 129 -30.00 -10.67 12.25
N ARG A 130 -29.75 -10.65 10.93
CA ARG A 130 -28.53 -11.21 10.36
C ARG A 130 -27.41 -10.18 10.37
N ARG A 131 -26.43 -10.41 11.23
CA ARG A 131 -25.29 -9.55 11.48
C ARG A 131 -24.01 -10.36 11.37
N GLU A 132 -23.15 -9.99 10.46
CA GLU A 132 -21.97 -10.77 10.10
C GLU A 132 -20.76 -9.86 9.88
N ILE A 133 -19.55 -10.39 10.13
CA ILE A 133 -18.29 -9.80 9.71
C ILE A 133 -17.86 -10.48 8.41
N VAL A 134 -17.52 -9.70 7.40
CA VAL A 134 -17.07 -10.24 6.12
C VAL A 134 -15.66 -10.80 6.27
N ALA A 135 -15.51 -12.07 5.93
CA ALA A 135 -14.23 -12.77 6.01
C ALA A 135 -13.54 -12.86 4.64
N ALA A 136 -12.25 -13.17 4.67
CA ALA A 136 -11.51 -13.64 3.51
C ALA A 136 -12.18 -14.86 2.87
N ASP A 137 -11.83 -15.14 1.62
CA ASP A 137 -12.24 -16.38 0.98
C ASP A 137 -11.44 -17.54 1.57
N ASP A 138 -12.16 -18.45 2.18
CA ASP A 138 -11.59 -19.66 2.74
C ASP A 138 -12.38 -20.83 2.17
N PRO A 139 -11.87 -21.51 1.13
CA PRO A 139 -12.54 -22.63 0.50
C PRO A 139 -12.70 -23.82 1.43
N ASP A 140 -11.89 -23.90 2.49
CA ASP A 140 -11.91 -25.01 3.45
C ASP A 140 -12.88 -24.77 4.63
N ASN A 141 -13.53 -23.61 4.68
CA ASN A 141 -14.45 -23.27 5.76
C ASN A 141 -15.88 -23.83 5.50
N GLU A 142 -16.04 -25.11 5.72
CA GLU A 142 -17.32 -25.85 5.57
C GLU A 142 -18.44 -25.37 6.53
N GLN A 143 -18.13 -24.54 7.52
CA GLN A 143 -19.10 -24.13 8.56
C GLN A 143 -19.97 -22.93 8.15
N ARG A 144 -19.74 -22.33 6.99
CA ARG A 144 -20.52 -21.19 6.50
C ARG A 144 -21.68 -21.63 5.63
N ASP A 145 -22.87 -21.04 5.88
CA ASP A 145 -24.01 -21.19 4.99
C ASP A 145 -23.66 -20.66 3.57
N ALA A 146 -24.00 -21.43 2.53
CA ALA A 146 -23.72 -21.08 1.14
C ALA A 146 -24.27 -19.70 0.73
N ARG A 147 -25.37 -19.23 1.34
CA ARG A 147 -25.94 -17.89 1.09
C ARG A 147 -25.09 -16.77 1.72
N SER A 148 -24.53 -17.02 2.90
CA SER A 148 -23.57 -16.11 3.54
C SER A 148 -22.30 -16.00 2.71
N ILE A 149 -21.75 -17.12 2.25
CA ILE A 149 -20.57 -17.18 1.38
C ILE A 149 -20.78 -16.31 0.14
N ASN A 150 -21.91 -16.48 -0.55
CA ASN A 150 -22.22 -15.70 -1.76
C ASN A 150 -22.34 -14.19 -1.49
N ARG A 151 -22.96 -13.76 -0.40
CA ARG A 151 -23.09 -12.33 -0.06
C ARG A 151 -21.74 -11.72 0.30
N HIS A 152 -20.95 -12.43 1.10
CA HIS A 152 -19.60 -12.01 1.44
C HIS A 152 -18.73 -11.90 0.21
N ALA A 153 -18.78 -12.90 -0.69
CA ALA A 153 -18.04 -12.93 -1.94
C ALA A 153 -18.35 -11.70 -2.81
N LEU A 154 -19.63 -11.39 -3.02
CA LEU A 154 -20.05 -10.24 -3.84
C LEU A 154 -19.57 -8.92 -3.26
N LEU A 155 -19.69 -8.73 -1.93
CA LEU A 155 -19.24 -7.48 -1.29
C LEU A 155 -17.72 -7.38 -1.30
N ARG A 156 -17.03 -8.47 -1.01
CA ARG A 156 -15.57 -8.55 -1.06
C ARG A 156 -15.04 -8.27 -2.47
N GLU A 157 -15.64 -8.89 -3.49
CA GLU A 157 -15.29 -8.67 -4.89
C GLU A 157 -15.43 -7.20 -5.28
N ARG A 158 -16.51 -6.53 -4.90
CA ARG A 158 -16.71 -5.09 -5.15
C ARG A 158 -15.58 -4.25 -4.55
N VAL A 159 -15.20 -4.52 -3.31
CA VAL A 159 -14.11 -3.80 -2.62
C VAL A 159 -12.77 -4.08 -3.28
N LEU A 160 -12.45 -5.36 -3.52
CA LEU A 160 -11.18 -5.78 -4.10
C LEU A 160 -10.99 -5.29 -5.54
N LYS A 161 -12.06 -5.27 -6.35
CA LYS A 161 -12.00 -4.77 -7.72
C LYS A 161 -11.60 -3.29 -7.79
N VAL A 162 -12.11 -2.46 -6.88
CA VAL A 162 -11.69 -1.05 -6.82
C VAL A 162 -10.27 -0.92 -6.29
N ALA A 163 -9.93 -1.72 -5.28
CA ALA A 163 -8.58 -1.75 -4.73
C ALA A 163 -7.54 -2.14 -5.79
N GLU A 164 -7.83 -3.17 -6.59
CA GLU A 164 -6.98 -3.61 -7.71
C GLU A 164 -6.82 -2.49 -8.76
N ARG A 165 -7.92 -1.85 -9.16
CA ARG A 165 -7.88 -0.72 -10.10
C ARG A 165 -7.03 0.45 -9.58
N ARG A 166 -6.95 0.63 -8.27
CA ARG A 166 -6.14 1.67 -7.61
C ARG A 166 -4.75 1.15 -7.20
N GLY A 167 -4.46 -0.13 -7.44
CA GLY A 167 -3.22 -0.78 -7.02
C GLY A 167 -3.03 -0.77 -5.50
N LEU A 168 -4.12 -0.88 -4.73
CA LEU A 168 -4.12 -0.85 -3.27
C LEU A 168 -4.20 -2.29 -2.73
N PRO A 169 -3.17 -2.82 -2.05
CA PRO A 169 -3.24 -4.16 -1.48
C PRO A 169 -4.20 -4.17 -0.29
N LEU A 170 -5.29 -4.93 -0.40
CA LEU A 170 -6.29 -5.12 0.64
C LEU A 170 -6.43 -6.60 1.01
N VAL A 171 -6.58 -6.87 2.31
CA VAL A 171 -6.89 -8.19 2.84
C VAL A 171 -8.09 -8.12 3.78
N PHE A 172 -8.89 -9.18 3.78
CA PHE A 172 -9.97 -9.37 4.76
C PHE A 172 -9.52 -10.32 5.86
N PRO A 173 -10.08 -10.26 7.08
CA PRO A 173 -9.76 -11.18 8.16
C PRO A 173 -10.19 -12.60 7.79
N LEU A 174 -9.42 -13.59 8.23
CA LEU A 174 -9.74 -15.01 8.02
C LEU A 174 -11.01 -15.42 8.76
N MET A 175 -11.33 -14.72 9.84
CA MET A 175 -12.40 -15.05 10.78
C MET A 175 -12.30 -16.50 11.29
N ASP A 176 -11.07 -16.94 11.54
CA ASP A 176 -10.76 -18.19 12.22
C ASP A 176 -11.05 -18.10 13.74
N ALA A 177 -10.77 -19.16 14.48
CA ALA A 177 -11.01 -19.19 15.92
C ALA A 177 -10.31 -18.05 16.67
N ARG A 178 -9.14 -17.60 16.21
CA ARG A 178 -8.37 -16.50 16.83
C ARG A 178 -9.06 -15.16 16.58
N ASP A 179 -9.53 -14.91 15.38
CA ASP A 179 -10.26 -13.67 15.08
C ASP A 179 -11.58 -13.59 15.84
N ILE A 180 -12.36 -14.69 15.83
CA ILE A 180 -13.67 -14.78 16.49
C ILE A 180 -13.57 -14.59 18.02
N GLN A 181 -12.46 -15.01 18.62
CA GLN A 181 -12.21 -14.80 20.06
C GLN A 181 -11.86 -13.36 20.41
N ASN A 182 -11.29 -12.60 19.48
CA ASN A 182 -10.76 -11.25 19.74
C ASN A 182 -11.66 -10.14 19.20
N VAL A 183 -12.47 -10.40 18.17
CA VAL A 183 -13.34 -9.39 17.54
C VAL A 183 -14.73 -9.94 17.31
N THR A 184 -15.71 -9.27 17.90
CA THR A 184 -17.12 -9.56 17.69
C THR A 184 -17.77 -8.53 16.76
N PHE A 185 -18.93 -8.87 16.20
CA PHE A 185 -19.74 -7.92 15.45
C PHE A 185 -20.02 -6.65 16.26
N SER A 186 -20.30 -6.81 17.56
CA SER A 186 -20.62 -5.68 18.46
C SER A 186 -19.43 -4.74 18.67
N ASP A 187 -18.20 -5.24 18.64
CA ASP A 187 -17.01 -4.39 18.76
C ASP A 187 -16.88 -3.45 17.57
N ILE A 188 -17.03 -3.98 16.35
CA ILE A 188 -17.02 -3.16 15.14
C ILE A 188 -18.23 -2.21 15.13
N TRP A 189 -19.43 -2.74 15.35
CA TRP A 189 -20.67 -1.95 15.26
C TRP A 189 -20.78 -0.85 16.31
N GLY A 190 -20.29 -1.14 17.51
CA GLY A 190 -20.29 -0.21 18.65
C GLY A 190 -19.17 0.83 18.62
N GLY A 191 -18.18 0.67 17.72
CA GLY A 191 -17.05 1.58 17.64
C GLY A 191 -15.96 1.31 18.68
N PHE A 192 -15.84 0.07 19.16
CA PHE A 192 -14.75 -0.38 20.04
C PHE A 192 -13.53 -0.76 19.19
N ASP A 193 -13.02 0.24 18.45
CA ASP A 193 -12.01 0.04 17.42
C ASP A 193 -10.67 -0.46 17.98
N GLU A 194 -10.38 -0.27 19.27
CA GLU A 194 -9.16 -0.75 19.95
C GLU A 194 -9.00 -2.28 19.88
N ALA A 195 -10.10 -3.03 20.06
CA ALA A 195 -10.09 -4.50 19.95
C ALA A 195 -9.76 -4.93 18.52
N VAL A 196 -10.33 -4.24 17.53
CA VAL A 196 -10.11 -4.49 16.12
C VAL A 196 -8.67 -4.17 15.72
N ILE A 197 -8.13 -3.04 16.20
CA ILE A 197 -6.73 -2.64 15.97
C ILE A 197 -5.77 -3.67 16.57
N ALA A 198 -6.05 -4.15 17.78
CA ALA A 198 -5.22 -5.18 18.42
C ALA A 198 -5.24 -6.50 17.63
N ALA A 199 -6.40 -6.95 17.15
CA ALA A 199 -6.55 -8.15 16.35
C ALA A 199 -5.88 -8.02 14.97
N SER A 200 -5.84 -6.81 14.40
CA SER A 200 -5.25 -6.52 13.10
C SER A 200 -3.72 -6.76 13.06
N ARG A 201 -3.03 -6.72 14.20
CA ARG A 201 -1.57 -6.91 14.26
C ARG A 201 -1.08 -8.24 13.67
N ARG A 202 -1.92 -9.29 13.70
CA ARG A 202 -1.56 -10.60 13.11
C ARG A 202 -1.45 -10.61 11.59
N TYR A 203 -2.01 -9.60 10.94
CA TYR A 203 -2.04 -9.48 9.48
C TYR A 203 -0.84 -8.71 8.94
N ASP A 204 0.03 -8.20 9.82
CA ASP A 204 1.16 -7.33 9.47
C ASP A 204 0.77 -6.20 8.50
N ALA A 205 -0.46 -5.68 8.67
CA ALA A 205 -1.01 -4.62 7.85
C ALA A 205 -0.55 -3.24 8.34
N ASP A 206 -0.21 -2.38 7.39
CA ASP A 206 0.25 -1.02 7.64
C ASP A 206 -0.89 -0.07 8.00
N SER A 207 -2.09 -0.42 7.55
CA SER A 207 -3.29 0.35 7.81
C SER A 207 -4.51 -0.54 8.05
N ILE A 208 -5.53 0.04 8.70
CA ILE A 208 -6.72 -0.68 9.11
C ILE A 208 -7.94 0.10 8.64
N LEU A 209 -8.82 -0.55 7.89
CA LEU A 209 -10.11 -0.03 7.50
C LEU A 209 -11.22 -0.76 8.25
N ILE A 210 -12.00 -0.04 9.04
CA ILE A 210 -13.14 -0.58 9.79
C ILE A 210 -14.42 -0.02 9.19
N GLY A 211 -15.23 -0.90 8.59
CA GLY A 211 -16.48 -0.55 7.91
C GLY A 211 -17.72 -1.08 8.62
N ARG A 212 -18.78 -0.29 8.58
CA ARG A 212 -20.13 -0.63 9.08
C ARG A 212 -21.12 -0.38 7.97
N ILE A 213 -21.78 -1.42 7.49
CA ILE A 213 -22.78 -1.35 6.41
C ILE A 213 -24.13 -1.83 6.93
N GLN A 214 -25.13 -0.97 6.85
CA GLN A 214 -26.51 -1.35 7.05
C GLN A 214 -27.14 -1.63 5.67
N ALA A 215 -27.15 -2.88 5.23
CA ALA A 215 -27.63 -3.26 3.91
C ALA A 215 -29.15 -3.18 3.76
N ALA A 216 -29.89 -3.25 4.87
CA ALA A 216 -31.36 -3.11 4.89
C ALA A 216 -31.78 -1.68 5.25
N GLY A 217 -32.80 -1.14 4.59
CA GLY A 217 -33.47 0.10 5.02
C GLY A 217 -32.80 1.41 4.58
N GLY A 218 -32.13 1.44 3.42
CA GLY A 218 -31.63 2.69 2.84
C GLY A 218 -30.18 3.03 3.19
N GLY A 219 -29.41 2.00 3.56
CA GLY A 219 -27.96 1.95 3.57
C GLY A 219 -27.24 3.11 4.27
N ARG A 220 -26.90 2.96 5.53
CA ARG A 220 -25.87 3.81 6.14
C ARG A 220 -24.53 3.07 6.08
N GLU A 221 -23.53 3.71 5.52
CA GLU A 221 -22.18 3.17 5.41
C GLU A 221 -21.24 4.15 6.09
N SER A 222 -20.53 3.69 7.10
CA SER A 222 -19.56 4.50 7.84
C SER A 222 -18.26 3.75 8.00
N TRP A 223 -17.15 4.49 7.95
CA TRP A 223 -15.82 3.93 7.89
C TRP A 223 -14.87 4.69 8.79
N ASN A 224 -14.04 3.96 9.53
CA ASN A 224 -12.90 4.47 10.26
C ASN A 224 -11.63 3.90 9.61
N TYR A 225 -10.68 4.74 9.31
CA TYR A 225 -9.40 4.37 8.72
C TYR A 225 -8.25 4.80 9.61
N TYR A 226 -7.32 3.90 9.86
CA TYR A 226 -6.16 4.10 10.72
C TYR A 226 -4.89 3.88 9.91
N PHE A 227 -4.03 4.88 9.90
CA PHE A 227 -2.77 4.84 9.19
C PHE A 227 -1.74 5.75 9.87
N SER A 228 -0.54 5.26 10.15
CA SER A 228 0.57 6.03 10.75
C SER A 228 0.22 6.80 12.02
N GLY A 229 -0.66 6.24 12.86
CA GLY A 229 -1.12 6.88 14.10
C GLY A 229 -2.30 7.85 13.95
N ASP A 230 -2.65 8.21 12.72
CA ASP A 230 -3.81 9.05 12.42
C ASP A 230 -5.08 8.21 12.25
N ALA A 231 -6.21 8.80 12.66
CA ALA A 231 -7.54 8.23 12.48
C ALA A 231 -8.39 9.16 11.61
N ARG A 232 -8.99 8.61 10.56
CA ARG A 232 -9.90 9.33 9.67
C ARG A 232 -11.25 8.64 9.60
N ARG A 233 -12.29 9.44 9.41
CA ARG A 233 -13.66 8.94 9.38
C ARG A 233 -14.35 9.39 8.11
N TRP A 234 -14.98 8.44 7.40
CA TRP A 234 -15.71 8.71 6.17
C TRP A 234 -17.11 8.07 6.17
N ASN A 235 -17.96 8.60 5.31
CA ASN A 235 -19.24 7.99 4.94
C ASN A 235 -19.24 7.81 3.43
N GLY A 236 -19.98 6.84 2.92
CA GLY A 236 -20.09 6.56 1.50
C GLY A 236 -19.90 5.11 1.15
N SER A 237 -20.09 4.76 -0.12
CA SER A 237 -19.97 3.39 -0.58
C SER A 237 -18.56 2.83 -0.40
N PRO A 238 -18.40 1.50 -0.32
CA PRO A 238 -17.08 0.87 -0.25
C PRO A 238 -16.13 1.37 -1.34
N GLU A 239 -16.65 1.54 -2.55
CA GLU A 239 -15.87 2.00 -3.70
C GLU A 239 -15.37 3.44 -3.52
N GLN A 240 -16.21 4.33 -2.97
CA GLN A 240 -15.81 5.71 -2.68
C GLN A 240 -14.71 5.76 -1.64
N VAL A 241 -14.83 4.96 -0.57
CA VAL A 241 -13.86 4.95 0.52
C VAL A 241 -12.52 4.35 0.09
N VAL A 242 -12.52 3.27 -0.69
CA VAL A 242 -11.27 2.71 -1.25
C VAL A 242 -10.56 3.73 -2.14
N ASN A 243 -11.30 4.49 -2.96
CA ASN A 243 -10.73 5.58 -3.75
C ASN A 243 -10.12 6.68 -2.87
N GLN A 244 -10.82 7.08 -1.80
CA GLN A 244 -10.32 8.08 -0.85
C GLN A 244 -9.04 7.62 -0.14
N ILE A 245 -8.96 6.34 0.25
CA ILE A 245 -7.75 5.75 0.83
C ILE A 245 -6.59 5.82 -0.18
N ALA A 246 -6.82 5.41 -1.42
CA ALA A 246 -5.79 5.42 -2.44
C ALA A 246 -5.30 6.86 -2.73
N ASP A 247 -6.19 7.84 -2.81
CA ASP A 247 -5.81 9.25 -2.99
C ASP A 247 -5.05 9.81 -1.78
N LEU A 248 -5.47 9.46 -0.56
CA LEU A 248 -4.79 9.83 0.67
C LEU A 248 -3.36 9.27 0.70
N LEU A 249 -3.21 7.97 0.50
CA LEU A 249 -1.91 7.31 0.53
C LEU A 249 -1.00 7.83 -0.59
N ALA A 250 -1.53 8.04 -1.79
CA ALA A 250 -0.77 8.66 -2.86
C ALA A 250 -0.27 10.06 -2.46
N ALA A 251 -1.13 10.90 -1.86
CA ALA A 251 -0.74 12.23 -1.42
C ALA A 251 0.30 12.22 -0.28
N GLU A 252 0.23 11.25 0.62
CA GLU A 252 1.15 11.15 1.74
C GLU A 252 2.50 10.50 1.38
N LEU A 253 2.50 9.52 0.47
CA LEU A 253 3.67 8.70 0.16
C LEU A 253 4.41 9.14 -1.11
N THR A 254 3.81 10.03 -1.93
CA THR A 254 4.46 10.52 -3.15
C THR A 254 4.82 12.00 -3.06
N VAL A 255 5.70 12.42 -3.95
CA VAL A 255 6.10 13.82 -4.09
C VAL A 255 6.07 14.18 -5.57
N GLY A 256 5.50 15.34 -5.89
CA GLY A 256 5.49 15.85 -7.26
C GLY A 256 6.90 16.07 -7.81
N GLY A 257 7.11 15.84 -9.10
CA GLY A 257 8.40 15.97 -9.76
C GLY A 257 9.07 17.35 -9.61
N ASN A 258 8.30 18.38 -9.28
CA ASN A 258 8.79 19.75 -9.05
C ASN A 258 9.27 20.01 -7.61
N ALA A 259 9.13 19.06 -6.69
CA ALA A 259 9.64 19.22 -5.35
C ALA A 259 11.18 19.32 -5.35
N PRO A 260 11.78 20.15 -4.45
CA PRO A 260 13.21 20.32 -4.42
C PRO A 260 13.93 19.01 -4.13
N LEU A 261 15.02 18.77 -4.84
CA LEU A 261 15.91 17.65 -4.61
C LEU A 261 16.86 18.00 -3.45
N VAL A 262 16.85 17.19 -2.42
CA VAL A 262 17.66 17.38 -1.21
C VAL A 262 18.55 16.15 -1.03
N SER A 263 19.82 16.38 -0.74
CA SER A 263 20.76 15.30 -0.41
C SER A 263 20.68 14.98 1.08
N VAL A 264 20.39 13.74 1.42
CA VAL A 264 20.21 13.24 2.79
C VAL A 264 21.21 12.13 3.03
N ALA A 265 21.98 12.21 4.13
CA ALA A 265 22.80 11.09 4.58
C ALA A 265 21.92 10.11 5.37
N MET A 266 22.01 8.82 5.05
CA MET A 266 21.27 7.76 5.73
C MET A 266 22.23 6.65 6.15
N ARG A 267 22.08 6.16 7.39
CA ARG A 267 22.82 5.03 7.90
C ARG A 267 21.86 3.88 8.21
N VAL A 268 22.18 2.69 7.72
CA VAL A 268 21.38 1.49 7.97
C VAL A 268 22.25 0.45 8.67
N ALA A 269 21.89 0.08 9.89
CA ALA A 269 22.53 -0.99 10.66
C ALA A 269 21.80 -2.34 10.46
N GLY A 270 22.43 -3.44 10.87
CA GLY A 270 21.87 -4.79 10.75
C GLY A 270 22.07 -5.45 9.37
N ILE A 271 22.92 -4.91 8.53
CA ILE A 271 23.26 -5.50 7.21
C ILE A 271 24.39 -6.52 7.39
N VAL A 272 24.03 -7.72 7.83
CA VAL A 272 25.00 -8.77 8.21
C VAL A 272 25.23 -9.81 7.11
N SER A 273 24.59 -9.70 5.95
CA SER A 273 24.72 -10.66 4.84
C SER A 273 24.58 -9.98 3.48
N VAL A 274 25.02 -10.67 2.43
CA VAL A 274 24.85 -10.24 1.03
C VAL A 274 23.37 -10.12 0.68
N ASP A 275 22.54 -11.03 1.19
CA ASP A 275 21.09 -11.00 0.97
C ASP A 275 20.45 -9.75 1.62
N ALA A 276 20.88 -9.40 2.85
CA ALA A 276 20.43 -8.18 3.52
C ALA A 276 20.82 -6.93 2.73
N TYR A 277 22.04 -6.91 2.19
CA TYR A 277 22.50 -5.83 1.32
C TYR A 277 21.70 -5.74 0.01
N GLY A 278 21.43 -6.88 -0.64
CA GLY A 278 20.60 -6.93 -1.84
C GLY A 278 19.16 -6.47 -1.58
N ASN A 279 18.61 -6.80 -0.41
CA ASN A 279 17.29 -6.32 0.01
C ASN A 279 17.29 -4.81 0.27
N LEU A 280 18.32 -4.27 0.93
CA LEU A 280 18.47 -2.83 1.11
C LEU A 280 18.51 -2.09 -0.24
N SER A 281 19.30 -2.58 -1.19
CA SER A 281 19.37 -1.99 -2.54
C SER A 281 18.00 -2.01 -3.21
N ARG A 282 17.27 -3.13 -3.15
CA ARG A 282 15.92 -3.24 -3.70
C ARG A 282 14.93 -2.26 -3.05
N ILE A 283 15.01 -2.09 -1.72
CA ILE A 283 14.19 -1.10 -1.00
C ILE A 283 14.48 0.30 -1.56
N LEU A 284 15.76 0.67 -1.66
CA LEU A 284 16.14 2.00 -2.15
C LEU A 284 15.74 2.25 -3.61
N ASP A 285 15.80 1.21 -4.45
CA ASP A 285 15.37 1.28 -5.86
C ASP A 285 13.85 1.46 -6.01
N ASN A 286 13.05 0.92 -5.08
CA ASN A 286 11.59 0.94 -5.15
C ASN A 286 10.93 2.13 -4.44
N VAL A 287 11.66 2.86 -3.61
CA VAL A 287 11.13 4.03 -2.89
C VAL A 287 11.02 5.23 -3.82
N SER A 288 9.80 5.58 -4.21
CA SER A 288 9.50 6.57 -5.26
C SER A 288 10.02 7.99 -5.00
N VAL A 289 10.30 8.36 -3.75
CA VAL A 289 10.87 9.68 -3.40
C VAL A 289 12.38 9.75 -3.60
N ILE A 290 13.06 8.60 -3.76
CA ILE A 290 14.50 8.52 -4.01
C ILE A 290 14.74 8.64 -5.52
N GLU A 291 15.49 9.65 -5.92
CA GLU A 291 15.89 9.87 -7.31
C GLU A 291 17.18 9.13 -7.66
N GLU A 292 18.14 9.19 -6.75
CA GLU A 292 19.44 8.55 -6.88
C GLU A 292 20.00 8.27 -5.49
N TYR A 293 20.76 7.19 -5.34
CA TYR A 293 21.52 6.95 -4.13
C TYR A 293 22.95 6.49 -4.43
N ARG A 294 23.85 6.69 -3.48
CA ARG A 294 25.24 6.24 -3.55
C ARG A 294 25.67 5.66 -2.20
N ILE A 295 26.22 4.48 -2.24
CA ILE A 295 26.85 3.89 -1.06
C ILE A 295 28.15 4.66 -0.80
N LYS A 296 28.25 5.27 0.37
CA LYS A 296 29.45 6.02 0.82
C LYS A 296 30.43 5.09 1.54
N GLU A 297 29.90 4.22 2.39
CA GLU A 297 30.73 3.39 3.25
C GLU A 297 29.96 2.12 3.66
N VAL A 298 30.69 1.02 3.77
CA VAL A 298 30.21 -0.22 4.38
C VAL A 298 31.19 -0.57 5.50
N SER A 299 30.73 -0.55 6.75
CA SER A 299 31.56 -0.77 7.94
C SER A 299 30.88 -1.72 8.91
N GLY A 300 31.39 -2.95 9.03
CA GLY A 300 30.78 -4.00 9.85
C GLY A 300 29.38 -4.36 9.35
N ASP A 301 28.40 -4.17 10.21
CA ASP A 301 26.98 -4.39 9.92
C ASP A 301 26.23 -3.12 9.44
N ARG A 302 26.96 -2.04 9.14
CA ARG A 302 26.40 -0.73 8.81
C ARG A 302 26.73 -0.31 7.38
N VAL A 303 25.73 0.24 6.71
CA VAL A 303 25.85 0.83 5.38
C VAL A 303 25.47 2.31 5.45
N THR A 304 26.37 3.19 5.05
CA THR A 304 26.13 4.63 4.94
C THR A 304 25.79 4.96 3.48
N VAL A 305 24.64 5.53 3.26
CA VAL A 305 24.13 5.87 1.93
C VAL A 305 23.86 7.36 1.84
N GLN A 306 24.29 7.97 0.76
CA GLN A 306 23.86 9.32 0.37
C GLN A 306 22.69 9.19 -0.58
N VAL A 307 21.55 9.78 -0.23
CA VAL A 307 20.30 9.67 -1.00
C VAL A 307 19.90 11.05 -1.48
N ASN A 308 19.63 11.19 -2.76
CA ASN A 308 19.03 12.39 -3.33
C ASN A 308 17.51 12.20 -3.36
N VAL A 309 16.81 13.00 -2.56
CA VAL A 309 15.40 12.80 -2.24
C VAL A 309 14.57 14.01 -2.66
N ARG A 310 13.46 13.80 -3.30
CA ARG A 310 12.46 14.84 -3.55
C ARG A 310 11.59 15.07 -2.31
N GLY A 311 11.46 16.34 -1.90
CA GLY A 311 10.62 16.72 -0.76
C GLY A 311 11.27 16.53 0.61
N GLY A 312 12.58 16.18 0.66
CA GLY A 312 13.39 16.23 1.88
C GLY A 312 13.29 15.01 2.78
N ALA A 313 14.00 15.09 3.91
CA ALA A 313 14.20 13.98 4.85
C ALA A 313 12.89 13.44 5.46
N GLU A 314 11.91 14.30 5.75
CA GLU A 314 10.62 13.88 6.31
C GLU A 314 9.82 12.99 5.36
N ARG A 315 9.89 13.27 4.06
CA ARG A 315 9.24 12.41 3.05
C ARG A 315 9.96 11.07 2.91
N LEU A 316 11.29 11.08 2.94
CA LEU A 316 12.08 9.85 2.95
C LEU A 316 11.75 9.00 4.16
N ARG A 317 11.69 9.60 5.35
CA ARG A 317 11.34 8.92 6.61
C ARG A 317 9.99 8.20 6.50
N ARG A 318 8.95 8.90 6.03
CA ARG A 318 7.61 8.32 5.84
C ARG A 318 7.60 7.19 4.82
N ALA A 319 8.28 7.37 3.69
CA ALA A 319 8.32 6.34 2.65
C ALA A 319 9.07 5.07 3.12
N LEU A 320 10.12 5.22 3.94
CA LEU A 320 10.88 4.11 4.48
C LEU A 320 10.19 3.39 5.64
N GLN A 321 9.21 4.00 6.31
CA GLN A 321 8.45 3.36 7.40
C GLN A 321 7.82 2.01 6.99
N PHE A 322 7.45 1.87 5.72
CA PHE A 322 6.78 0.68 5.19
C PHE A 322 7.72 -0.26 4.44
N SER A 323 9.02 0.04 4.42
CA SER A 323 10.01 -0.73 3.66
C SER A 323 10.70 -1.85 4.47
N GLY A 324 10.33 -2.01 5.74
CA GLY A 324 11.01 -2.96 6.65
C GLY A 324 12.28 -2.39 7.30
N LEU A 325 12.51 -1.08 7.18
CA LEU A 325 13.53 -0.34 7.92
C LEU A 325 12.91 0.32 9.14
N VAL A 326 13.49 0.07 10.32
CA VAL A 326 13.07 0.70 11.59
C VAL A 326 13.90 1.92 11.84
N GLU A 327 13.26 3.07 11.97
CA GLU A 327 13.96 4.30 12.37
C GLU A 327 14.48 4.16 13.81
N GLN A 328 15.74 4.54 14.00
CA GLN A 328 16.35 4.67 15.32
C GLN A 328 16.37 6.14 15.71
N GLU A 329 15.86 6.45 16.91
CA GLU A 329 16.04 7.79 17.47
C GLU A 329 17.54 8.04 17.68
N VAL A 330 18.09 8.95 16.92
CA VAL A 330 19.45 9.45 17.15
C VAL A 330 19.41 10.30 18.40
N ALA A 331 19.97 9.82 19.50
CA ALA A 331 20.30 10.69 20.63
C ALA A 331 21.22 11.80 20.07
N GLN A 332 20.73 13.03 20.03
CA GLN A 332 21.51 14.17 19.56
C GLN A 332 22.79 14.27 20.40
N GLN A 333 23.88 13.70 19.88
CA GLN A 333 25.20 14.03 20.41
C GLN A 333 25.53 15.44 19.95
N PHE A 334 25.47 16.36 20.87
CA PHE A 334 25.98 17.73 20.70
C PHE A 334 27.48 17.65 20.36
N GLY A 335 27.84 17.89 19.12
CA GLY A 335 29.22 18.05 18.70
C GLY A 335 29.59 17.38 17.40
N ASP A 336 29.06 17.81 16.29
CA ASP A 336 29.87 18.14 15.10
C ASP A 336 28.99 18.94 14.10
N ARG A 337 29.53 20.05 13.61
CA ARG A 337 28.88 20.93 12.67
C ARG A 337 29.06 20.36 11.27
N THR A 338 28.14 19.51 10.86
CA THR A 338 27.86 19.29 9.45
C THR A 338 26.37 19.47 9.26
N ASP A 339 26.00 20.41 8.38
CA ASP A 339 24.61 20.76 8.01
C ASP A 339 23.89 19.64 7.24
N GLU A 340 24.33 18.39 7.35
CA GLU A 340 23.71 17.23 6.69
C GLU A 340 22.68 16.58 7.63
N VAL A 341 21.42 16.58 7.20
CA VAL A 341 20.36 15.81 7.86
C VAL A 341 20.74 14.34 7.76
N SER A 342 20.98 13.69 8.90
CA SER A 342 21.32 12.26 8.98
C SER A 342 20.14 11.48 9.54
N LEU A 343 19.72 10.43 8.82
CA LEU A 343 18.71 9.48 9.28
C LEU A 343 19.38 8.16 9.65
N GLU A 344 18.95 7.55 10.73
CA GLU A 344 19.44 6.24 11.16
C GLU A 344 18.31 5.21 11.16
N PHE A 345 18.56 4.08 10.51
CA PHE A 345 17.65 2.96 10.43
C PHE A 345 18.31 1.66 10.85
N TYR A 346 17.51 0.70 11.26
CA TYR A 346 17.90 -0.68 11.48
C TYR A 346 17.16 -1.60 10.53
N TYR A 347 17.89 -2.48 9.85
CA TYR A 347 17.34 -3.55 9.04
C TYR A 347 17.09 -4.76 9.96
N GLY A 348 15.83 -4.94 10.36
CA GLY A 348 15.41 -6.07 11.19
C GLY A 348 14.69 -7.12 10.32
N ARG A 349 15.26 -8.29 10.25
CA ARG A 349 14.53 -9.50 9.86
C ARG A 349 14.46 -10.44 11.04
#